data_e3f1b5196cba60fd21251ddb1ab4aedc
#
_entry.id   e3f1b5196cba60fd21251ddb1ab4aedc
#
_cell.length_a   1.000
_cell.length_b   1.000
_cell.length_c   1.000
_cell.angle_alpha   90.00
_cell.angle_beta   90.00
_cell.angle_gamma   90.00
#
_symmetry.space_group_name_H-M   'P 1'
#
loop_
_entity.id
_entity.type
_entity.pdbx_description
1 polymer ?
#
loop_
_entity_poly.entity_id
_entity_poly.type
_entity_poly.pdbx_seq_one_letter_code
_entity_poly.pdbx_strand_id
1 'polypeptide(L)'
;KRQIHKSQGLTFERAIIDARNSFAHGQTYVALSRCKTLEGMVLESPLRREAIISDSTVDDFTKEVERNKPGNRQLHDMQKAYFFDLLSDLFNFYSLDQAYKRLLRLIDEDLYKLYPKQLAEYKELAPHIKEKIVEVSQRFRNQYTRLINGSDDYAADQGLQERVRSGAGYFRKELE
;
A
#
# COMPACT_ATOMS: atom_id res chain seq x y z
N LYS A 1 -10.44 44.66 -1.85
CA LYS A 1 -11.09 43.49 -1.19
C LYS A 1 -11.20 42.33 -2.16
N ARG A 2 -10.75 41.13 -1.76
CA ARG A 2 -10.92 39.89 -2.52
C ARG A 2 -12.04 39.07 -1.90
N GLN A 3 -12.83 38.40 -2.72
CA GLN A 3 -13.86 37.46 -2.24
C GLN A 3 -13.15 36.17 -1.76
N ILE A 4 -13.69 35.48 -0.76
CA ILE A 4 -13.11 34.31 -0.12
C ILE A 4 -12.78 33.20 -1.17
N HIS A 5 -13.70 32.91 -2.08
CA HIS A 5 -13.49 31.90 -3.12
C HIS A 5 -12.39 32.28 -4.13
N LYS A 6 -12.18 33.59 -4.39
CA LYS A 6 -11.06 34.04 -5.26
C LYS A 6 -9.70 34.02 -4.57
N SER A 7 -9.67 33.76 -3.27
CA SER A 7 -8.43 33.59 -2.49
C SER A 7 -8.04 32.13 -2.29
N GLN A 8 -8.79 31.18 -2.82
CA GLN A 8 -8.44 29.76 -2.76
C GLN A 8 -7.08 29.52 -3.43
N GLY A 9 -6.23 28.73 -2.79
CA GLY A 9 -4.86 28.47 -3.23
C GLY A 9 -3.85 29.58 -2.89
N LEU A 10 -4.29 30.74 -2.40
CA LEU A 10 -3.41 31.83 -1.96
C LEU A 10 -3.18 31.75 -0.45
N THR A 11 -1.98 32.16 -0.03
CA THR A 11 -1.61 32.28 1.39
C THR A 11 -1.05 33.66 1.64
N PHE A 12 -1.43 34.28 2.75
CA PHE A 12 -1.03 35.63 3.11
C PHE A 12 -0.30 35.66 4.45
N GLU A 13 0.74 36.48 4.56
CA GLU A 13 1.39 36.71 5.84
C GLU A 13 0.55 37.61 6.76
N ARG A 14 -0.16 38.57 6.15
CA ARG A 14 -1.08 39.47 6.86
C ARG A 14 -2.37 39.60 6.07
N ALA A 15 -3.51 39.47 6.74
CA ALA A 15 -4.82 39.61 6.12
C ALA A 15 -5.85 40.22 7.07
N ILE A 16 -6.70 41.10 6.53
CA ILE A 16 -7.92 41.57 7.21
C ILE A 16 -9.07 40.74 6.66
N ILE A 17 -9.75 40.02 7.53
CA ILE A 17 -10.79 39.06 7.15
C ILE A 17 -12.15 39.59 7.63
N ASP A 18 -13.06 39.74 6.68
CA ASP A 18 -14.47 40.01 6.95
C ASP A 18 -15.31 38.75 6.69
N ALA A 19 -15.72 38.09 7.78
CA ALA A 19 -16.51 36.86 7.73
C ALA A 19 -18.00 37.07 8.15
N ARG A 20 -18.47 38.33 8.22
CA ARG A 20 -19.83 38.64 8.68
C ARG A 20 -20.93 37.98 7.85
N ASN A 21 -20.73 37.88 6.54
CA ASN A 21 -21.71 37.40 5.59
C ASN A 21 -21.31 36.00 5.01
N SER A 22 -20.69 35.15 5.82
CA SER A 22 -20.45 33.76 5.43
C SER A 22 -21.78 33.01 5.37
N PHE A 23 -22.10 32.47 4.19
CA PHE A 23 -23.40 31.81 3.92
C PHE A 23 -23.23 30.33 3.49
N ALA A 24 -22.01 29.86 3.29
CA ALA A 24 -21.73 28.49 2.89
C ALA A 24 -20.92 27.74 3.94
N HIS A 25 -21.13 26.43 4.03
CA HIS A 25 -20.37 25.54 4.89
C HIS A 25 -18.86 25.68 4.65
N GLY A 26 -18.09 25.77 5.72
CA GLY A 26 -16.63 25.88 5.66
C GLY A 26 -16.08 27.22 5.13
N GLN A 27 -16.90 28.16 4.70
CA GLN A 27 -16.44 29.43 4.11
C GLN A 27 -15.60 30.26 5.09
N THR A 28 -16.00 30.32 6.34
CA THR A 28 -15.24 30.98 7.41
C THR A 28 -13.89 30.29 7.62
N TYR A 29 -13.85 28.97 7.66
CA TYR A 29 -12.61 28.19 7.75
C TYR A 29 -11.66 28.49 6.58
N VAL A 30 -12.17 28.50 5.35
CA VAL A 30 -11.38 28.82 4.15
C VAL A 30 -10.81 30.22 4.24
N ALA A 31 -11.55 31.20 4.75
CA ALA A 31 -11.06 32.57 4.94
C ALA A 31 -9.93 32.64 5.97
N LEU A 32 -10.12 32.03 7.14
CA LEU A 32 -9.15 32.01 8.22
C LEU A 32 -7.88 31.27 7.81
N SER A 33 -8.00 30.13 7.14
CA SER A 33 -6.86 29.32 6.67
C SER A 33 -6.02 29.97 5.57
N ARG A 34 -6.41 31.16 5.06
CA ARG A 34 -5.57 31.94 4.13
C ARG A 34 -4.44 32.68 4.81
N CYS A 35 -4.46 32.83 6.12
CA CYS A 35 -3.39 33.48 6.85
C CYS A 35 -2.41 32.44 7.43
N LYS A 36 -1.10 32.69 7.33
CA LYS A 36 -0.06 31.77 7.81
C LYS A 36 -0.07 31.63 9.33
N THR A 37 -0.30 32.74 10.03
CA THR A 37 -0.24 32.79 11.50
C THR A 37 -1.41 33.60 12.06
N LEU A 38 -1.71 33.38 13.34
CA LEU A 38 -2.75 34.16 14.03
C LEU A 38 -2.36 35.63 14.19
N GLU A 39 -1.07 35.92 14.38
CA GLU A 39 -0.52 37.28 14.55
C GLU A 39 -0.66 38.13 13.29
N GLY A 40 -0.69 37.46 12.13
CA GLY A 40 -0.91 38.11 10.84
C GLY A 40 -2.38 38.36 10.51
N MET A 41 -3.30 37.86 11.34
CA MET A 41 -4.74 37.89 11.08
C MET A 41 -5.43 38.98 11.87
N VAL A 42 -6.22 39.81 11.17
CA VAL A 42 -7.12 40.78 11.78
C VAL A 42 -8.55 40.48 11.33
N LEU A 43 -9.46 40.33 12.26
CA LEU A 43 -10.87 40.19 11.96
C LEU A 43 -11.50 41.59 11.92
N GLU A 44 -12.19 41.93 10.83
CA GLU A 44 -12.88 43.21 10.68
C GLU A 44 -14.05 43.34 11.68
N SER A 45 -14.59 42.20 12.11
CA SER A 45 -15.61 42.10 13.16
C SER A 45 -15.49 40.76 13.89
N PRO A 46 -15.96 40.66 15.14
CA PRO A 46 -16.00 39.39 15.86
C PRO A 46 -16.77 38.32 15.06
N LEU A 47 -16.23 37.09 15.06
CA LEU A 47 -16.93 35.94 14.48
C LEU A 47 -18.18 35.64 15.32
N ARG A 48 -19.32 35.63 14.69
CA ARG A 48 -20.56 35.17 15.30
C ARG A 48 -20.69 33.67 15.12
N ARG A 49 -21.40 33.01 16.04
CA ARG A 49 -21.61 31.55 15.96
C ARG A 49 -22.29 31.13 14.67
N GLU A 50 -23.18 31.97 14.16
CA GLU A 50 -23.92 31.76 12.90
C GLU A 50 -23.01 31.81 11.65
N ALA A 51 -21.85 32.46 11.76
CA ALA A 51 -20.85 32.46 10.67
C ALA A 51 -20.04 31.17 10.58
N ILE A 52 -20.12 30.30 11.60
CA ILE A 52 -19.46 28.98 11.64
C ILE A 52 -20.51 27.96 11.22
N ILE A 53 -20.64 27.81 9.91
CA ILE A 53 -21.56 26.84 9.32
C ILE A 53 -20.78 25.57 9.05
N SER A 54 -21.09 24.50 9.76
CA SER A 54 -20.52 23.16 9.54
C SER A 54 -21.55 22.24 8.86
N ASP A 55 -21.07 21.28 8.11
CA ASP A 55 -21.89 20.23 7.52
C ASP A 55 -21.93 19.05 8.50
N SER A 56 -23.15 18.72 8.96
CA SER A 56 -23.32 17.61 9.90
C SER A 56 -22.81 16.27 9.35
N THR A 57 -22.91 16.06 8.04
CA THR A 57 -22.41 14.85 7.38
C THR A 57 -20.88 14.75 7.49
N VAL A 58 -20.18 15.88 7.31
CA VAL A 58 -18.71 15.95 7.47
C VAL A 58 -18.32 15.78 8.94
N ASP A 59 -19.06 16.42 9.84
CA ASP A 59 -18.82 16.30 11.28
C ASP A 59 -19.01 14.85 11.76
N ASP A 60 -20.06 14.18 11.30
CA ASP A 60 -20.34 12.80 11.67
C ASP A 60 -19.31 11.84 11.04
N PHE A 61 -18.90 12.03 9.80
CA PHE A 61 -17.81 11.30 9.17
C PHE A 61 -16.49 11.48 9.95
N THR A 62 -16.17 12.72 10.34
CA THR A 62 -14.93 12.99 11.10
C THR A 62 -14.95 12.29 12.46
N LYS A 63 -16.09 12.31 13.15
CA LYS A 63 -16.26 11.58 14.43
C LYS A 63 -16.13 10.08 14.23
N GLU A 64 -16.67 9.53 13.14
CA GLU A 64 -16.57 8.12 12.82
C GLU A 64 -15.12 7.72 12.51
N VAL A 65 -14.38 8.51 11.74
CA VAL A 65 -12.95 8.30 11.48
C VAL A 65 -12.13 8.32 12.78
N GLU A 66 -12.39 9.29 13.68
CA GLU A 66 -11.70 9.34 14.97
C GLU A 66 -12.03 8.15 15.88
N ARG A 67 -13.28 7.68 15.90
CA ARG A 67 -13.68 6.48 16.65
C ARG A 67 -13.03 5.21 16.11
N ASN A 68 -12.90 5.11 14.79
CA ASN A 68 -12.38 3.94 14.08
C ASN A 68 -10.87 4.03 13.82
N LYS A 69 -10.20 5.03 14.38
CA LYS A 69 -8.76 5.20 14.24
C LYS A 69 -8.03 3.96 14.75
N PRO A 70 -7.21 3.32 13.93
CA PRO A 70 -6.53 2.10 14.33
C PRO A 70 -5.57 2.36 15.49
N GLY A 71 -5.65 1.53 16.51
CA GLY A 71 -4.71 1.55 17.61
C GLY A 71 -3.34 0.99 17.20
N ASN A 72 -2.30 1.23 18.03
CA ASN A 72 -0.94 0.79 17.75
C ASN A 72 -0.83 -0.72 17.48
N ARG A 73 -1.58 -1.53 18.23
CA ARG A 73 -1.62 -2.99 18.02
C ARG A 73 -2.18 -3.34 16.65
N GLN A 74 -3.28 -2.72 16.27
CA GLN A 74 -3.91 -2.95 14.97
C GLN A 74 -3.00 -2.51 13.82
N LEU A 75 -2.30 -1.38 13.97
CA LEU A 75 -1.31 -0.93 12.99
C LEU A 75 -0.15 -1.92 12.86
N HIS A 76 0.35 -2.44 13.98
CA HIS A 76 1.39 -3.47 13.97
C HIS A 76 0.92 -4.75 13.28
N ASP A 77 -0.30 -5.21 13.56
CA ASP A 77 -0.86 -6.40 12.91
C ASP A 77 -1.03 -6.20 11.40
N MET A 78 -1.47 -5.01 10.97
CA MET A 78 -1.58 -4.65 9.55
C MET A 78 -0.20 -4.59 8.86
N GLN A 79 0.81 -4.02 9.52
CA GLN A 79 2.18 -3.99 9.00
C GLN A 79 2.75 -5.40 8.86
N LYS A 80 2.49 -6.27 9.85
CA LYS A 80 2.90 -7.68 9.84
C LYS A 80 2.24 -8.44 8.70
N ALA A 81 0.95 -8.26 8.48
CA ALA A 81 0.22 -8.84 7.37
C ALA A 81 0.78 -8.37 6.02
N TYR A 82 1.00 -7.07 5.86
CA TYR A 82 1.59 -6.50 4.65
C TYR A 82 2.99 -7.06 4.36
N PHE A 83 3.83 -7.18 5.38
CA PHE A 83 5.17 -7.79 5.23
C PHE A 83 5.09 -9.25 4.79
N PHE A 84 4.15 -10.01 5.35
CA PHE A 84 3.88 -11.38 4.93
C PHE A 84 3.44 -11.45 3.46
N ASP A 85 2.55 -10.55 3.03
CA ASP A 85 2.07 -10.49 1.65
C ASP A 85 3.20 -10.16 0.68
N LEU A 86 4.09 -9.21 1.02
CA LEU A 86 5.28 -8.90 0.21
C LEU A 86 6.19 -10.12 0.01
N LEU A 87 6.45 -10.90 1.06
CA LEU A 87 7.25 -12.13 0.94
C LEU A 87 6.51 -13.21 0.13
N SER A 88 5.18 -13.29 0.32
CA SER A 88 4.36 -14.25 -0.42
C SER A 88 4.34 -13.95 -1.92
N ASP A 89 4.28 -12.68 -2.31
CA ASP A 89 4.35 -12.27 -3.71
C ASP A 89 5.75 -12.48 -4.30
N LEU A 90 6.80 -12.13 -3.54
CA LEU A 90 8.19 -12.28 -3.98
C LEU A 90 8.56 -13.75 -4.29
N PHE A 91 8.06 -14.69 -3.49
CA PHE A 91 8.35 -16.13 -3.64
C PHE A 91 7.19 -16.91 -4.25
N ASN A 92 6.29 -16.24 -4.98
CA ASN A 92 5.20 -16.87 -5.70
C ASN A 92 5.60 -17.23 -7.14
N PHE A 93 5.86 -18.49 -7.38
CA PHE A 93 6.23 -19.01 -8.69
C PHE A 93 5.06 -19.66 -9.45
N TYR A 94 3.82 -19.40 -9.02
CA TYR A 94 2.63 -19.96 -9.66
C TYR A 94 2.50 -19.51 -11.13
N SER A 95 2.74 -18.25 -11.42
CA SER A 95 2.69 -17.72 -12.78
C SER A 95 3.75 -18.32 -13.69
N LEU A 96 4.95 -18.60 -13.16
CA LEU A 96 6.01 -19.32 -13.87
C LEU A 96 5.56 -20.73 -14.23
N ASP A 97 5.04 -21.49 -13.27
CA ASP A 97 4.51 -22.84 -13.49
C ASP A 97 3.41 -22.87 -14.55
N GLN A 98 2.48 -21.92 -14.50
CA GLN A 98 1.40 -21.82 -15.49
C GLN A 98 1.91 -21.44 -16.88
N ALA A 99 2.86 -20.51 -16.96
CA ALA A 99 3.47 -20.14 -18.24
C ALA A 99 4.23 -21.31 -18.86
N TYR A 100 4.98 -22.03 -18.02
CA TYR A 100 5.71 -23.22 -18.44
C TYR A 100 4.78 -24.34 -18.96
N LYS A 101 3.70 -24.63 -18.25
CA LYS A 101 2.68 -25.62 -18.68
C LYS A 101 2.01 -25.22 -20.01
N ARG A 102 1.76 -23.91 -20.21
CA ARG A 102 1.25 -23.40 -21.50
C ARG A 102 2.27 -23.61 -22.63
N LEU A 103 3.54 -23.29 -22.37
CA LEU A 103 4.60 -23.48 -23.35
C LEU A 103 4.73 -24.94 -23.78
N LEU A 104 4.76 -25.86 -22.80
CA LEU A 104 4.82 -27.31 -23.08
C LEU A 104 3.64 -27.77 -23.94
N ARG A 105 2.43 -27.34 -23.64
CA ARG A 105 1.24 -27.68 -24.42
C ARG A 105 1.36 -27.18 -25.85
N LEU A 106 1.76 -25.93 -26.04
CA LEU A 106 1.89 -25.31 -27.36
C LEU A 106 2.94 -26.03 -28.22
N ILE A 107 4.08 -26.43 -27.64
CA ILE A 107 5.12 -27.20 -28.34
C ILE A 107 4.60 -28.63 -28.65
N ASP A 108 3.90 -29.27 -27.72
CA ASP A 108 3.41 -30.65 -27.87
C ASP A 108 2.28 -30.75 -28.89
N GLU A 109 1.36 -29.78 -28.95
CA GLU A 109 0.21 -29.77 -29.86
C GLU A 109 0.56 -29.25 -31.27
N ASP A 110 1.28 -28.14 -31.34
CA ASP A 110 1.45 -27.39 -32.60
C ASP A 110 2.85 -27.56 -33.24
N LEU A 111 3.90 -27.69 -32.42
CA LEU A 111 5.29 -27.60 -32.88
C LEU A 111 6.10 -28.89 -32.75
N TYR A 112 5.51 -29.97 -32.22
CA TYR A 112 6.26 -31.20 -31.94
C TYR A 112 6.97 -31.80 -33.17
N LYS A 113 6.39 -31.66 -34.36
CA LYS A 113 6.98 -32.16 -35.62
C LYS A 113 8.21 -31.35 -36.04
N LEU A 114 8.20 -30.05 -35.74
CA LEU A 114 9.27 -29.12 -36.11
C LEU A 114 10.42 -29.15 -35.11
N TYR A 115 10.10 -29.35 -33.82
CA TYR A 115 11.03 -29.19 -32.71
C TYR A 115 10.99 -30.35 -31.69
N PRO A 116 11.15 -31.61 -32.14
CA PRO A 116 11.01 -32.78 -31.24
C PRO A 116 12.08 -32.84 -30.15
N LYS A 117 13.31 -32.36 -30.44
CA LYS A 117 14.40 -32.34 -29.44
C LYS A 117 14.12 -31.33 -28.34
N GLN A 118 13.68 -30.13 -28.71
CA GLN A 118 13.33 -29.08 -27.78
C GLN A 118 12.16 -29.50 -26.89
N LEU A 119 11.15 -30.20 -27.44
CA LEU A 119 10.07 -30.75 -26.66
C LEU A 119 10.56 -31.72 -25.59
N ALA A 120 11.50 -32.62 -25.92
CA ALA A 120 12.09 -33.55 -24.98
C ALA A 120 12.86 -32.80 -23.85
N GLU A 121 13.72 -31.86 -24.23
CA GLU A 121 14.45 -31.02 -23.27
C GLU A 121 13.53 -30.27 -22.32
N TYR A 122 12.48 -29.62 -22.85
CA TYR A 122 11.50 -28.94 -22.00
C TYR A 122 10.69 -29.88 -21.11
N LYS A 123 10.36 -31.08 -21.58
CA LYS A 123 9.69 -32.09 -20.74
C LYS A 123 10.58 -32.55 -19.57
N GLU A 124 11.89 -32.61 -19.75
CA GLU A 124 12.84 -32.92 -18.67
C GLU A 124 12.96 -31.79 -17.63
N LEU A 125 12.71 -30.54 -17.99
CA LEU A 125 12.70 -29.43 -17.06
C LEU A 125 11.45 -29.39 -16.17
N ALA A 126 10.34 -30.05 -16.56
CA ALA A 126 9.08 -30.01 -15.84
C ALA A 126 9.20 -30.47 -14.36
N PRO A 127 9.84 -31.62 -14.04
CA PRO A 127 10.04 -32.03 -12.66
C PRO A 127 10.95 -31.05 -11.90
N HIS A 128 11.97 -30.45 -12.54
CA HIS A 128 12.82 -29.45 -11.90
C HIS A 128 12.02 -28.22 -11.44
N ILE A 129 11.24 -27.62 -12.33
CA ILE A 129 10.40 -26.45 -11.97
C ILE A 129 9.43 -26.82 -10.85
N LYS A 130 8.76 -27.96 -10.95
CA LYS A 130 7.81 -28.40 -9.94
C LYS A 130 8.47 -28.65 -8.59
N GLU A 131 9.50 -29.50 -8.54
CA GLU A 131 10.07 -30.01 -7.31
C GLU A 131 11.05 -29.02 -6.67
N LYS A 132 11.86 -28.33 -7.48
CA LYS A 132 12.92 -27.44 -6.98
C LYS A 132 12.44 -26.00 -6.79
N ILE A 133 11.46 -25.55 -7.56
CA ILE A 133 10.98 -24.17 -7.46
C ILE A 133 9.65 -24.12 -6.73
N VAL A 134 8.59 -24.72 -7.29
CA VAL A 134 7.20 -24.56 -6.78
C VAL A 134 7.04 -25.21 -5.40
N GLU A 135 7.41 -26.49 -5.23
CA GLU A 135 7.24 -27.18 -3.96
C GLU A 135 8.18 -26.62 -2.86
N VAL A 136 9.40 -26.21 -3.25
CA VAL A 136 10.31 -25.55 -2.32
C VAL A 136 9.75 -24.20 -1.87
N SER A 137 9.15 -23.40 -2.76
CA SER A 137 8.54 -22.12 -2.40
C SER A 137 7.41 -22.29 -1.39
N GLN A 138 6.58 -23.32 -1.55
CA GLN A 138 5.51 -23.62 -0.60
C GLN A 138 6.03 -24.01 0.78
N ARG A 139 7.08 -24.87 0.83
CA ARG A 139 7.75 -25.22 2.09
C ARG A 139 8.42 -24.00 2.72
N PHE A 140 9.04 -23.15 1.91
CA PHE A 140 9.68 -21.92 2.36
C PHE A 140 8.65 -20.93 2.93
N ARG A 141 7.47 -20.81 2.30
CA ARG A 141 6.36 -20.03 2.83
C ARG A 141 5.99 -20.42 4.26
N ASN A 142 5.86 -21.72 4.53
CA ASN A 142 5.56 -22.22 5.87
C ASN A 142 6.66 -21.86 6.89
N GLN A 143 7.91 -21.79 6.46
CA GLN A 143 9.04 -21.46 7.33
C GLN A 143 9.03 -19.98 7.71
N TYR A 144 8.98 -19.06 6.73
CA TYR A 144 8.96 -17.64 7.07
C TYR A 144 7.67 -17.21 7.77
N THR A 145 6.53 -17.87 7.50
CA THR A 145 5.29 -17.66 8.25
C THR A 145 5.48 -17.94 9.74
N ARG A 146 6.14 -19.03 10.09
CA ARG A 146 6.44 -19.37 11.49
C ARG A 146 7.35 -18.34 12.14
N LEU A 147 8.40 -17.90 11.43
CA LEU A 147 9.34 -16.89 11.92
C LEU A 147 8.65 -15.54 12.14
N ILE A 148 7.85 -15.06 11.19
CA ILE A 148 7.07 -13.83 11.32
C ILE A 148 6.12 -13.90 12.53
N ASN A 149 5.43 -15.03 12.70
CA ASN A 149 4.46 -15.17 13.80
C ASN A 149 5.13 -15.34 15.17
N GLY A 150 6.36 -15.84 15.20
CA GLY A 150 7.12 -16.04 16.44
C GLY A 150 7.90 -14.80 16.90
N SER A 151 7.94 -13.72 16.12
CA SER A 151 8.68 -12.51 16.45
C SER A 151 7.74 -11.31 16.60
N ASP A 152 7.97 -10.50 17.63
CA ASP A 152 7.29 -9.22 17.81
C ASP A 152 7.91 -8.13 16.92
N ASP A 153 9.22 -8.18 16.70
CA ASP A 153 9.94 -7.31 15.76
C ASP A 153 10.46 -8.13 14.57
N TYR A 154 9.54 -8.64 13.76
CA TYR A 154 9.82 -9.47 12.59
C TYR A 154 10.72 -8.76 11.57
N ALA A 155 10.64 -7.43 11.45
CA ALA A 155 11.44 -6.67 10.49
C ALA A 155 12.93 -6.63 10.84
N ALA A 156 13.26 -6.59 12.14
CA ALA A 156 14.63 -6.60 12.65
C ALA A 156 15.11 -8.01 13.04
N ASP A 157 14.26 -9.03 12.94
CA ASP A 157 14.60 -10.42 13.29
C ASP A 157 15.70 -10.96 12.37
N GLN A 158 16.88 -11.18 12.92
CA GLN A 158 18.06 -11.65 12.16
C GLN A 158 17.84 -13.04 11.55
N GLY A 159 17.19 -13.95 12.27
CA GLY A 159 16.88 -15.28 11.80
C GLY A 159 15.96 -15.27 10.58
N LEU A 160 14.93 -14.40 10.60
CA LEU A 160 14.05 -14.21 9.47
C LEU A 160 14.79 -13.59 8.27
N GLN A 161 15.60 -12.55 8.50
CA GLN A 161 16.36 -11.89 7.43
C GLN A 161 17.39 -12.84 6.78
N GLU A 162 18.13 -13.62 7.57
CA GLU A 162 19.06 -14.62 7.06
C GLU A 162 18.33 -15.70 6.26
N ARG A 163 17.17 -16.15 6.76
CA ARG A 163 16.38 -17.17 6.08
C ARG A 163 15.82 -16.65 4.75
N VAL A 164 15.33 -15.42 4.70
CA VAL A 164 14.84 -14.78 3.46
C VAL A 164 15.98 -14.61 2.47
N ARG A 165 17.15 -14.12 2.91
CA ARG A 165 18.34 -13.96 2.06
C ARG A 165 18.82 -15.30 1.49
N SER A 166 18.88 -16.34 2.32
CA SER A 166 19.22 -17.68 1.88
C SER A 166 18.21 -18.25 0.88
N GLY A 167 16.90 -18.03 1.12
CA GLY A 167 15.85 -18.42 0.19
C GLY A 167 15.97 -17.73 -1.16
N ALA A 168 16.18 -16.42 -1.16
CA ALA A 168 16.40 -15.65 -2.39
C ALA A 168 17.62 -16.15 -3.17
N GLY A 169 18.73 -16.45 -2.49
CA GLY A 169 19.92 -17.05 -3.11
C GLY A 169 19.66 -18.42 -3.73
N TYR A 170 18.87 -19.25 -3.06
CA TYR A 170 18.47 -20.56 -3.59
C TYR A 170 17.64 -20.41 -4.88
N PHE A 171 16.54 -19.64 -4.82
CA PHE A 171 15.68 -19.49 -6.00
C PHE A 171 16.38 -18.80 -7.16
N ARG A 172 17.26 -17.84 -6.89
CA ARG A 172 18.09 -17.25 -7.94
C ARG A 172 18.90 -18.30 -8.67
N LYS A 173 19.57 -19.19 -7.94
CA LYS A 173 20.39 -20.27 -8.52
C LYS A 173 19.56 -21.27 -9.33
N GLU A 174 18.36 -21.60 -8.87
CA GLU A 174 17.48 -22.56 -9.57
C GLU A 174 16.81 -21.97 -10.82
N LEU A 175 16.79 -20.62 -10.95
CA LEU A 175 16.24 -19.90 -12.11
C LEU A 175 17.30 -19.53 -13.17
N GLU A 176 18.58 -19.52 -12.83
CA GLU A 176 19.73 -19.33 -13.74
C GLU A 176 20.07 -20.62 -14.46
#